data_d10abae18fb9a80a7fb11663428aca30
#
_entry.id   d10abae18fb9a80a7fb11663428aca30
#
_cell.length_a   1.000
_cell.length_b   1.000
_cell.length_c   1.000
_cell.angle_alpha   90.00
_cell.angle_beta   90.00
_cell.angle_gamma   90.00
#
_symmetry.space_group_name_H-M   'P 1'
#
loop_
_entity.id
_entity.type
_entity.pdbx_description
1 polymer ?
#
loop_
_entity_poly.entity_id
_entity_poly.type
_entity_poly.pdbx_seq_one_letter_code
_entity_poly.pdbx_strand_id
1 'polypeptide(L)'
;MYFKFAWRYFRAKKSANAINIIAWVTTGVIAFATCCQVLVLSVFNGFEGLVKSLYSTFYSDVKIVPQKGKTFLLPANKIKAIKDLAFVYNFSLIAEDKALLQNEEAKTPVIIKGVDSNYKKISGVPQKLSSGIFSIGTADNPGLIVGYGVQNAANIVVDSVFAASTVTVILPKKYIKGNDPLASISEGNAKAKGVFAIQQEFDNNYALTNIDFVKQQMNFKADEFSAIEIKLKTGTKENEAKEKLQNILGNS
;
A
#
# COMPACT_ATOMS: atom_id res chain seq x y z
N MET A 1 -45.19 29.55 -1.88
CA MET A 1 -46.47 29.86 -1.19
C MET A 1 -46.71 28.92 0.00
N TYR A 2 -46.51 27.66 -0.12
CA TYR A 2 -46.77 26.63 0.93
C TYR A 2 -45.97 26.80 2.21
N PHE A 3 -44.69 27.22 2.15
CA PHE A 3 -43.84 27.40 3.32
C PHE A 3 -44.35 28.53 4.26
N LYS A 4 -44.88 29.63 3.70
CA LYS A 4 -45.48 30.71 4.52
C LYS A 4 -46.76 30.25 5.23
N PHE A 5 -47.56 29.39 4.58
CA PHE A 5 -48.77 28.80 5.16
C PHE A 5 -48.42 27.82 6.30
N ALA A 6 -47.45 26.95 6.08
CA ALA A 6 -46.99 26.02 7.08
C ALA A 6 -46.42 26.76 8.33
N TRP A 7 -45.60 27.79 8.12
CA TRP A 7 -45.06 28.62 9.19
C TRP A 7 -46.12 29.36 9.97
N ARG A 8 -47.14 29.89 9.30
CA ARG A 8 -48.25 30.62 9.92
C ARG A 8 -49.16 29.70 10.70
N TYR A 9 -49.39 28.45 10.26
CA TYR A 9 -50.13 27.41 10.95
C TYR A 9 -49.39 26.92 12.21
N PHE A 10 -48.10 26.81 12.12
CA PHE A 10 -47.23 26.42 13.22
C PHE A 10 -47.21 27.47 14.37
N ARG A 11 -47.40 28.74 14.02
CA ARG A 11 -47.35 29.90 14.95
C ARG A 11 -48.74 30.35 15.42
N ALA A 12 -49.82 29.80 14.90
CA ALA A 12 -51.17 30.23 15.22
C ALA A 12 -51.55 29.80 16.65
N LYS A 13 -51.84 30.76 17.53
CA LYS A 13 -52.40 30.55 18.87
C LYS A 13 -53.82 29.99 18.76
N LYS A 14 -53.97 28.67 18.79
CA LYS A 14 -55.24 28.00 19.08
C LYS A 14 -55.11 27.18 20.34
N SER A 15 -56.16 27.04 21.12
CA SER A 15 -56.33 26.62 22.49
C SER A 15 -55.87 25.18 22.84
N ALA A 16 -54.88 24.62 22.17
CA ALA A 16 -54.35 23.29 22.48
C ALA A 16 -52.82 23.41 22.61
N ASN A 17 -52.33 23.95 23.73
CA ASN A 17 -50.90 24.03 24.07
C ASN A 17 -50.18 22.68 23.93
N ALA A 18 -50.85 21.56 24.19
CA ALA A 18 -50.27 20.22 24.08
C ALA A 18 -49.89 19.86 22.65
N ILE A 19 -50.71 20.17 21.63
CA ILE A 19 -50.40 19.83 20.23
C ILE A 19 -49.21 20.65 19.72
N ASN A 20 -49.13 21.95 20.10
CA ASN A 20 -47.99 22.77 19.71
C ASN A 20 -46.70 22.31 20.39
N ILE A 21 -46.76 21.88 21.65
CA ILE A 21 -45.57 21.36 22.35
C ILE A 21 -45.08 20.07 21.69
N ILE A 22 -45.99 19.14 21.36
CA ILE A 22 -45.65 17.89 20.68
C ILE A 22 -45.01 18.20 19.31
N ALA A 23 -45.62 19.12 18.52
CA ALA A 23 -45.08 19.50 17.23
C ALA A 23 -43.70 20.09 17.31
N TRP A 24 -43.42 20.96 18.29
CA TRP A 24 -42.10 21.54 18.51
C TRP A 24 -41.08 20.49 18.95
N VAL A 25 -41.42 19.62 19.88
CA VAL A 25 -40.56 18.52 20.33
C VAL A 25 -40.22 17.59 19.16
N THR A 26 -41.26 17.15 18.39
CA THR A 26 -41.04 16.28 17.24
C THR A 26 -40.13 16.91 16.19
N THR A 27 -40.35 18.20 15.87
CA THR A 27 -39.50 18.93 14.92
C THR A 27 -38.06 19.05 15.45
N GLY A 28 -37.90 19.32 16.75
CA GLY A 28 -36.58 19.39 17.39
C GLY A 28 -35.85 18.06 17.34
N VAL A 29 -36.54 16.94 17.64
CA VAL A 29 -35.97 15.59 17.58
C VAL A 29 -35.56 15.23 16.13
N ILE A 30 -36.41 15.51 15.15
CA ILE A 30 -36.08 15.25 13.74
C ILE A 30 -34.89 16.08 13.29
N ALA A 31 -34.89 17.38 13.62
CA ALA A 31 -33.76 18.26 13.30
C ALA A 31 -32.44 17.80 13.93
N PHE A 32 -32.47 17.39 15.20
CA PHE A 32 -31.32 16.84 15.91
C PHE A 32 -30.83 15.55 15.27
N ALA A 33 -31.74 14.60 15.02
CA ALA A 33 -31.40 13.33 14.40
C ALA A 33 -30.77 13.52 13.00
N THR A 34 -31.35 14.43 12.19
CA THR A 34 -30.79 14.75 10.86
C THR A 34 -29.42 15.39 10.98
N CYS A 35 -29.23 16.29 11.94
CA CYS A 35 -27.92 16.91 12.19
C CYS A 35 -26.86 15.86 12.56
N CYS A 36 -27.18 14.95 13.49
CA CYS A 36 -26.31 13.86 13.86
C CYS A 36 -25.96 12.97 12.67
N GLN A 37 -26.94 12.63 11.84
CA GLN A 37 -26.71 11.79 10.66
C GLN A 37 -25.78 12.48 9.64
N VAL A 38 -25.97 13.77 9.38
CA VAL A 38 -25.08 14.54 8.49
C VAL A 38 -23.66 14.62 9.05
N LEU A 39 -23.52 14.84 10.35
CA LEU A 39 -22.21 14.86 11.00
C LEU A 39 -21.49 13.52 10.86
N VAL A 40 -22.17 12.40 11.15
CA VAL A 40 -21.60 11.06 11.02
C VAL A 40 -21.15 10.78 9.58
N LEU A 41 -22.01 11.10 8.59
CA LEU A 41 -21.66 10.90 7.18
C LEU A 41 -20.47 11.79 6.76
N SER A 42 -20.40 13.03 7.23
CA SER A 42 -19.29 13.94 6.93
C SER A 42 -17.97 13.43 7.50
N VAL A 43 -17.98 12.96 8.74
CA VAL A 43 -16.79 12.34 9.37
C VAL A 43 -16.38 11.09 8.62
N PHE A 44 -17.33 10.23 8.26
CA PHE A 44 -17.05 9.00 7.53
C PHE A 44 -16.43 9.25 6.15
N ASN A 45 -16.98 10.21 5.39
CA ASN A 45 -16.44 10.60 4.09
C ASN A 45 -15.03 11.20 4.20
N GLY A 46 -14.79 12.02 5.22
CA GLY A 46 -13.47 12.59 5.50
C GLY A 46 -12.44 11.51 5.87
N PHE A 47 -12.85 10.55 6.70
CA PHE A 47 -12.01 9.43 7.10
C PHE A 47 -11.69 8.50 5.92
N GLU A 48 -12.69 8.17 5.08
CA GLU A 48 -12.47 7.37 3.87
C GLU A 48 -11.44 8.03 2.94
N GLY A 49 -11.54 9.34 2.72
CA GLY A 49 -10.58 10.09 1.92
C GLY A 49 -9.17 10.04 2.48
N LEU A 50 -9.03 10.17 3.80
CA LEU A 50 -7.75 10.09 4.49
C LEU A 50 -7.14 8.68 4.36
N VAL A 51 -7.91 7.63 4.63
CA VAL A 51 -7.45 6.24 4.50
C VAL A 51 -7.00 5.97 3.06
N LYS A 52 -7.82 6.32 2.07
CA LYS A 52 -7.44 6.16 0.65
C LYS A 52 -6.13 6.87 0.32
N SER A 53 -5.91 8.08 0.81
CA SER A 53 -4.69 8.83 0.54
C SER A 53 -3.44 8.18 1.15
N LEU A 54 -3.54 7.61 2.34
CA LEU A 54 -2.45 6.90 3.00
C LEU A 54 -2.11 5.59 2.26
N TYR A 55 -3.12 4.79 1.92
CA TYR A 55 -2.91 3.55 1.19
C TYR A 55 -2.38 3.79 -0.23
N SER A 56 -2.87 4.81 -0.94
CA SER A 56 -2.39 5.16 -2.29
C SER A 56 -0.96 5.69 -2.31
N THR A 57 -0.41 6.08 -1.15
CA THR A 57 1.00 6.45 -1.02
C THR A 57 1.91 5.22 -1.11
N PHE A 58 1.52 4.10 -0.51
CA PHE A 58 2.32 2.87 -0.49
C PHE A 58 1.99 1.93 -1.65
N TYR A 59 0.70 1.74 -1.94
CA TYR A 59 0.21 0.91 -3.04
C TYR A 59 -0.11 1.74 -4.28
N SER A 60 0.05 1.11 -5.45
CA SER A 60 -0.43 1.67 -6.71
C SER A 60 -1.95 1.45 -6.89
N ASP A 61 -2.53 2.01 -7.95
CA ASP A 61 -3.98 1.96 -8.19
C ASP A 61 -4.50 0.52 -8.40
N VAL A 62 -3.69 -0.34 -9.04
CA VAL A 62 -4.03 -1.75 -9.27
C VAL A 62 -2.85 -2.65 -8.91
N LYS A 63 -3.08 -3.65 -8.06
CA LYS A 63 -2.12 -4.72 -7.75
C LYS A 63 -2.64 -6.03 -8.32
N ILE A 64 -1.84 -6.68 -9.16
CA ILE A 64 -2.11 -8.00 -9.74
C ILE A 64 -1.29 -9.02 -8.95
N VAL A 65 -1.96 -10.04 -8.45
CA VAL A 65 -1.36 -11.13 -7.67
C VAL A 65 -1.78 -12.48 -8.24
N PRO A 66 -1.03 -13.56 -8.03
CA PRO A 66 -1.41 -14.89 -8.50
C PRO A 66 -2.71 -15.36 -7.83
N GLN A 67 -3.54 -16.08 -8.56
CA GLN A 67 -4.78 -16.66 -8.03
C GLN A 67 -4.48 -17.82 -7.07
N LYS A 68 -3.41 -18.56 -7.33
CA LYS A 68 -2.94 -19.67 -6.49
C LYS A 68 -1.44 -19.55 -6.27
N GLY A 69 -1.01 -19.84 -5.02
CA GLY A 69 0.40 -19.75 -4.64
C GLY A 69 0.86 -18.33 -4.34
N LYS A 70 2.18 -18.11 -4.31
CA LYS A 70 2.80 -16.81 -3.95
C LYS A 70 3.38 -16.08 -5.16
N THR A 71 3.55 -16.76 -6.28
CA THR A 71 4.24 -16.22 -7.46
C THR A 71 3.62 -16.75 -8.74
N PHE A 72 3.81 -16.05 -9.84
CA PHE A 72 3.39 -16.42 -11.17
C PHE A 72 4.48 -16.11 -12.21
N LEU A 73 4.40 -16.78 -13.35
CA LEU A 73 5.29 -16.53 -14.47
C LEU A 73 4.68 -15.46 -15.38
N LEU A 74 5.48 -14.45 -15.69
CA LEU A 74 5.07 -13.38 -16.59
C LEU A 74 6.04 -13.27 -17.76
N PRO A 75 5.72 -13.86 -18.91
CA PRO A 75 6.58 -13.79 -20.08
C PRO A 75 6.63 -12.38 -20.66
N ALA A 76 7.74 -12.05 -21.33
CA ALA A 76 8.03 -10.72 -21.86
C ALA A 76 6.94 -10.14 -22.79
N ASN A 77 6.23 -11.00 -23.54
CA ASN A 77 5.12 -10.57 -24.38
C ASN A 77 3.95 -10.01 -23.59
N LYS A 78 3.61 -10.61 -22.43
CA LYS A 78 2.56 -10.08 -21.53
C LYS A 78 3.00 -8.78 -20.86
N ILE A 79 4.28 -8.65 -20.46
CA ILE A 79 4.84 -7.40 -19.94
C ILE A 79 4.69 -6.29 -20.97
N LYS A 80 5.03 -6.58 -22.25
CA LYS A 80 4.88 -5.62 -23.34
C LYS A 80 3.42 -5.24 -23.55
N ALA A 81 2.51 -6.23 -23.56
CA ALA A 81 1.07 -5.98 -23.71
C ALA A 81 0.52 -5.06 -22.62
N ILE A 82 0.94 -5.21 -21.35
CA ILE A 82 0.55 -4.32 -20.25
C ILE A 82 1.10 -2.91 -20.48
N LYS A 83 2.36 -2.80 -20.90
CA LYS A 83 3.01 -1.50 -21.17
C LYS A 83 2.31 -0.72 -22.27
N ASP A 84 1.82 -1.39 -23.30
CA ASP A 84 1.19 -0.78 -24.47
C ASP A 84 -0.27 -0.37 -24.23
N LEU A 85 -0.85 -0.67 -23.06
CA LEU A 85 -2.20 -0.25 -22.72
C LEU A 85 -2.30 1.27 -22.53
N ALA A 86 -3.23 1.88 -23.26
CA ALA A 86 -3.38 3.36 -23.31
C ALA A 86 -3.66 3.99 -21.94
N PHE A 87 -4.32 3.25 -21.03
CA PHE A 87 -4.69 3.73 -19.69
C PHE A 87 -3.63 3.49 -18.62
N VAL A 88 -2.57 2.74 -18.91
CA VAL A 88 -1.45 2.54 -17.99
C VAL A 88 -0.53 3.74 -18.05
N TYR A 89 -0.25 4.34 -16.89
CA TYR A 89 0.76 5.38 -16.76
C TYR A 89 2.15 4.76 -16.62
N ASN A 90 2.31 3.87 -15.66
CA ASN A 90 3.52 3.09 -15.44
C ASN A 90 3.20 1.85 -14.59
N PHE A 91 4.12 0.91 -14.51
CA PHE A 91 4.00 -0.27 -13.67
C PHE A 91 5.37 -0.67 -13.10
N SER A 92 5.35 -1.44 -12.03
CA SER A 92 6.53 -2.04 -11.40
C SER A 92 6.30 -3.52 -11.17
N LEU A 93 7.32 -4.31 -11.42
CA LEU A 93 7.37 -5.73 -11.11
C LEU A 93 7.81 -5.88 -9.65
N ILE A 94 7.19 -6.81 -8.93
CA ILE A 94 7.37 -6.99 -7.50
C ILE A 94 7.78 -8.43 -7.19
N ALA A 95 8.78 -8.57 -6.33
CA ALA A 95 9.12 -9.83 -5.67
C ALA A 95 9.03 -9.60 -4.16
N GLU A 96 8.03 -10.18 -3.49
CA GLU A 96 7.84 -9.97 -2.05
C GLU A 96 7.59 -11.28 -1.32
N ASP A 97 8.16 -11.40 -0.12
CA ASP A 97 7.83 -12.43 0.85
C ASP A 97 8.21 -11.98 2.26
N LYS A 98 7.86 -12.78 3.26
CA LYS A 98 8.30 -12.57 4.64
C LYS A 98 9.80 -12.84 4.73
N ALA A 99 10.50 -11.95 5.40
CA ALA A 99 11.93 -12.01 5.65
C ALA A 99 12.22 -11.73 7.11
N LEU A 100 13.41 -12.11 7.56
CA LEU A 100 13.97 -11.66 8.83
C LEU A 100 15.13 -10.73 8.53
N LEU A 101 15.05 -9.49 9.01
CA LEU A 101 16.17 -8.56 8.99
C LEU A 101 16.99 -8.75 10.25
N GLN A 102 18.29 -8.86 10.10
CA GLN A 102 19.25 -8.92 11.20
C GLN A 102 20.27 -7.81 11.06
N ASN A 103 20.39 -6.99 12.09
CA ASN A 103 21.41 -5.96 12.23
C ASN A 103 22.10 -6.19 13.58
N GLU A 104 23.34 -6.64 13.54
CA GLU A 104 24.05 -7.11 14.72
C GLU A 104 23.24 -8.19 15.47
N GLU A 105 22.87 -7.95 16.74
CA GLU A 105 22.04 -8.88 17.54
C GLU A 105 20.54 -8.67 17.35
N ALA A 106 20.12 -7.52 16.84
CA ALA A 106 18.70 -7.21 16.66
C ALA A 106 18.12 -7.95 15.45
N LYS A 107 16.97 -8.62 15.65
CA LYS A 107 16.26 -9.37 14.61
C LYS A 107 14.81 -8.91 14.55
N THR A 108 14.33 -8.60 13.35
CA THR A 108 12.95 -8.13 13.14
C THR A 108 12.34 -8.81 11.92
N PRO A 109 11.13 -9.41 12.06
CA PRO A 109 10.40 -9.93 10.93
C PRO A 109 9.80 -8.78 10.11
N VAL A 110 9.91 -8.89 8.79
CA VAL A 110 9.37 -7.90 7.85
C VAL A 110 8.77 -8.57 6.62
N ILE A 111 8.02 -7.81 5.84
CA ILE A 111 7.73 -8.11 4.45
C ILE A 111 8.77 -7.38 3.61
N ILE A 112 9.70 -8.13 3.03
CA ILE A 112 10.66 -7.54 2.08
C ILE A 112 9.98 -7.42 0.72
N LYS A 113 10.01 -6.23 0.15
CA LYS A 113 9.43 -5.92 -1.16
C LYS A 113 10.54 -5.51 -2.11
N GLY A 114 10.95 -6.44 -2.97
CA GLY A 114 11.86 -6.18 -4.07
C GLY A 114 11.13 -5.44 -5.18
N VAL A 115 11.64 -4.27 -5.55
CA VAL A 115 11.03 -3.37 -6.54
C VAL A 115 12.02 -3.01 -7.65
N ASP A 116 11.50 -2.69 -8.82
CA ASP A 116 12.30 -2.18 -9.94
C ASP A 116 12.44 -0.65 -9.91
N SER A 117 13.21 -0.10 -10.86
CA SER A 117 13.45 1.34 -10.96
C SER A 117 12.18 2.17 -11.26
N ASN A 118 11.11 1.53 -11.78
CA ASN A 118 9.86 2.21 -12.09
C ASN A 118 9.01 2.45 -10.84
N TYR A 119 9.27 1.72 -9.75
CA TYR A 119 8.50 1.85 -8.50
C TYR A 119 8.44 3.28 -7.99
N LYS A 120 9.52 4.05 -8.11
CA LYS A 120 9.56 5.47 -7.74
C LYS A 120 8.57 6.36 -8.50
N LYS A 121 8.07 5.91 -9.66
CA LYS A 121 7.09 6.65 -10.47
C LYS A 121 5.64 6.27 -10.16
N ILE A 122 5.42 5.13 -9.52
CA ILE A 122 4.08 4.61 -9.23
C ILE A 122 3.70 4.68 -7.76
N SER A 123 4.68 4.83 -6.87
CA SER A 123 4.52 4.89 -5.42
C SER A 123 4.87 6.27 -4.88
N GLY A 124 4.21 6.68 -3.79
CA GLY A 124 4.51 7.90 -3.03
C GLY A 124 5.59 7.73 -1.96
N VAL A 125 6.17 6.53 -1.79
CA VAL A 125 7.20 6.26 -0.78
C VAL A 125 8.40 7.19 -0.88
N PRO A 126 8.94 7.53 -2.09
CA PRO A 126 10.07 8.45 -2.20
C PRO A 126 9.82 9.84 -1.61
N GLN A 127 8.57 10.31 -1.60
CA GLN A 127 8.17 11.61 -1.05
C GLN A 127 7.91 11.55 0.47
N LYS A 128 7.89 10.37 1.05
CA LYS A 128 7.60 10.11 2.47
C LYS A 128 8.83 9.57 3.23
N LEU A 129 10.02 9.84 2.73
CA LEU A 129 11.24 9.54 3.47
C LEU A 129 11.36 10.49 4.68
N SER A 130 11.58 9.91 5.85
CA SER A 130 11.92 10.63 7.08
C SER A 130 13.43 10.87 7.19
N SER A 131 14.25 10.00 6.61
CA SER A 131 15.72 10.15 6.55
C SER A 131 16.32 9.37 5.38
N GLY A 132 17.53 9.75 4.96
CA GLY A 132 18.27 9.12 3.88
C GLY A 132 17.73 9.42 2.48
N ILE A 133 17.95 8.52 1.54
CA ILE A 133 17.57 8.64 0.13
C ILE A 133 16.84 7.39 -0.38
N PHE A 134 15.96 7.57 -1.38
CA PHE A 134 15.33 6.43 -2.07
C PHE A 134 16.31 5.83 -3.07
N SER A 135 17.10 4.86 -2.65
CA SER A 135 18.05 4.13 -3.49
C SER A 135 17.97 2.63 -3.20
N ILE A 136 17.43 1.88 -4.15
CA ILE A 136 17.31 0.42 -4.07
C ILE A 136 18.60 -0.31 -4.51
N GLY A 137 19.57 0.40 -5.08
CA GLY A 137 20.84 -0.17 -5.54
C GLY A 137 20.68 -1.14 -6.72
N THR A 138 21.59 -2.10 -6.78
CA THR A 138 21.62 -3.20 -7.76
C THR A 138 21.51 -4.54 -7.06
N ALA A 139 21.49 -5.64 -7.81
CA ALA A 139 21.48 -6.99 -7.25
C ALA A 139 22.72 -7.28 -6.37
N ASP A 140 23.90 -6.84 -6.82
CA ASP A 140 25.19 -7.08 -6.14
C ASP A 140 25.46 -6.07 -5.02
N ASN A 141 24.85 -4.88 -5.06
CA ASN A 141 24.95 -3.86 -4.02
C ASN A 141 23.57 -3.29 -3.71
N PRO A 142 22.72 -4.08 -3.06
CA PRO A 142 21.34 -3.69 -2.79
C PRO A 142 21.24 -2.60 -1.73
N GLY A 143 20.42 -1.59 -2.02
CA GLY A 143 20.00 -0.58 -1.07
C GLY A 143 18.75 -1.05 -0.34
N LEU A 144 18.68 -0.83 0.96
CA LEU A 144 17.54 -1.15 1.81
C LEU A 144 16.88 0.13 2.29
N ILE A 145 15.58 0.22 2.09
CA ILE A 145 14.74 1.33 2.56
C ILE A 145 13.71 0.73 3.51
N VAL A 146 13.74 1.10 4.77
CA VAL A 146 12.93 0.48 5.82
C VAL A 146 11.86 1.43 6.33
N GLY A 147 10.76 0.89 6.83
CA GLY A 147 9.79 1.67 7.57
C GLY A 147 10.36 2.14 8.91
N TYR A 148 9.85 3.25 9.43
CA TYR A 148 10.32 3.86 10.68
C TYR A 148 10.24 2.89 11.88
N GLY A 149 9.18 2.09 11.97
CA GLY A 149 9.06 1.09 13.03
C GLY A 149 10.07 -0.06 12.89
N VAL A 150 10.35 -0.49 11.64
CA VAL A 150 11.38 -1.50 11.35
C VAL A 150 12.77 -0.97 11.70
N GLN A 151 13.06 0.30 11.37
CA GLN A 151 14.31 0.95 11.73
C GLN A 151 14.58 0.86 13.23
N ASN A 152 13.59 1.22 14.04
CA ASN A 152 13.70 1.22 15.49
C ASN A 152 13.85 -0.22 16.05
N ALA A 153 13.06 -1.16 15.53
CA ALA A 153 13.06 -2.54 16.00
C ALA A 153 14.38 -3.30 15.70
N ALA A 154 15.05 -2.95 14.60
CA ALA A 154 16.30 -3.55 14.17
C ALA A 154 17.53 -2.65 14.44
N ASN A 155 17.39 -1.53 15.15
CA ASN A 155 18.45 -0.56 15.44
C ASN A 155 19.25 -0.15 14.17
N ILE A 156 18.55 0.06 13.05
CA ILE A 156 19.18 0.36 11.76
C ILE A 156 19.57 1.85 11.72
N VAL A 157 20.83 2.12 11.44
CA VAL A 157 21.35 3.48 11.26
C VAL A 157 21.38 3.78 9.77
N VAL A 158 20.69 4.86 9.38
CA VAL A 158 20.70 5.43 8.03
C VAL A 158 21.38 6.78 8.12
N ASP A 159 22.70 6.81 7.94
CA ASP A 159 23.45 8.06 7.93
C ASP A 159 24.34 8.13 6.69
N SER A 160 24.40 9.33 6.10
CA SER A 160 25.25 9.61 4.96
C SER A 160 26.69 9.94 5.35
N VAL A 161 26.95 10.29 6.62
CA VAL A 161 28.24 10.77 7.11
C VAL A 161 29.01 9.68 7.86
N PHE A 162 28.31 8.83 8.60
CA PHE A 162 28.90 7.72 9.34
C PHE A 162 28.36 6.40 8.77
N ALA A 163 29.11 5.32 8.87
CA ALA A 163 28.83 4.03 8.25
C ALA A 163 27.35 3.59 8.40
N ALA A 164 26.58 3.69 7.31
CA ALA A 164 25.22 3.15 7.25
C ALA A 164 25.23 1.65 7.57
N SER A 165 24.25 1.19 8.35
CA SER A 165 24.11 -0.22 8.72
C SER A 165 24.11 -1.13 7.49
N THR A 166 24.87 -2.21 7.54
CA THR A 166 24.75 -3.33 6.62
C THR A 166 23.86 -4.37 7.28
N VAL A 167 22.66 -4.56 6.72
CA VAL A 167 21.63 -5.41 7.30
C VAL A 167 21.62 -6.74 6.55
N THR A 168 21.64 -7.84 7.28
CA THR A 168 21.46 -9.17 6.71
C THR A 168 19.96 -9.43 6.50
N VAL A 169 19.60 -9.76 5.27
CA VAL A 169 18.24 -10.11 4.84
C VAL A 169 18.18 -11.63 4.72
N ILE A 170 17.37 -12.25 5.53
CA ILE A 170 17.21 -13.72 5.58
C ILE A 170 15.86 -14.06 4.95
N LEU A 171 15.89 -14.83 3.86
CA LEU A 171 14.72 -15.16 3.03
C LEU A 171 14.57 -16.66 2.81
N PRO A 172 13.33 -17.19 2.75
CA PRO A 172 13.11 -18.56 2.35
C PRO A 172 13.33 -18.72 0.85
N LYS A 173 14.01 -19.78 0.43
CA LYS A 173 14.13 -20.15 -0.98
C LYS A 173 12.87 -20.88 -1.43
N LYS A 174 12.37 -20.55 -2.59
CA LYS A 174 11.18 -21.21 -3.17
C LYS A 174 11.53 -22.61 -3.71
N TYR A 175 12.67 -22.73 -4.38
CA TYR A 175 13.11 -24.00 -4.98
C TYR A 175 14.31 -24.50 -4.23
N ILE A 176 14.15 -25.62 -3.50
CA ILE A 176 15.17 -26.25 -2.68
C ILE A 176 15.62 -27.51 -3.40
N LYS A 177 16.94 -27.72 -3.51
CA LYS A 177 17.53 -28.98 -3.98
C LYS A 177 17.92 -29.79 -2.72
N GLY A 178 17.19 -30.90 -2.46
CA GLY A 178 17.46 -31.80 -1.33
C GLY A 178 16.56 -31.55 -0.11
N ASN A 179 16.79 -32.33 0.97
CA ASN A 179 16.01 -32.31 2.22
C ASN A 179 16.73 -31.58 3.36
N ASP A 180 17.74 -30.76 3.07
CA ASP A 180 18.45 -30.01 4.09
C ASP A 180 17.64 -28.75 4.47
N PRO A 181 17.17 -28.62 5.72
CA PRO A 181 16.45 -27.43 6.18
C PRO A 181 17.26 -26.13 6.07
N LEU A 182 18.59 -26.21 6.26
CA LEU A 182 19.47 -25.04 6.14
C LEU A 182 19.60 -24.56 4.70
N ALA A 183 19.54 -25.47 3.74
CA ALA A 183 19.52 -25.12 2.31
C ALA A 183 18.23 -24.38 1.88
N SER A 184 17.18 -24.39 2.72
CA SER A 184 15.90 -23.72 2.46
C SER A 184 15.94 -22.21 2.71
N ILE A 185 16.98 -21.70 3.33
CA ILE A 185 17.15 -20.31 3.69
C ILE A 185 18.27 -19.70 2.85
N SER A 186 18.16 -18.43 2.54
CA SER A 186 19.19 -17.63 1.89
C SER A 186 19.45 -16.38 2.73
N GLU A 187 20.71 -15.99 2.81
CA GLU A 187 21.15 -14.78 3.49
C GLU A 187 21.86 -13.87 2.49
N GLY A 188 21.53 -12.60 2.53
CA GLY A 188 22.17 -11.58 1.72
C GLY A 188 22.26 -10.26 2.46
N ASN A 189 23.28 -9.47 2.16
CA ASN A 189 23.52 -8.19 2.82
C ASN A 189 23.02 -7.03 1.98
N ALA A 190 22.31 -6.09 2.62
CA ALA A 190 21.83 -4.86 2.00
C ALA A 190 22.24 -3.64 2.84
N LYS A 191 22.62 -2.54 2.18
CA LYS A 191 22.99 -1.29 2.87
C LYS A 191 21.75 -0.46 3.14
N ALA A 192 21.54 -0.04 4.37
CA ALA A 192 20.48 0.90 4.72
C ALA A 192 20.69 2.24 4.01
N LYS A 193 19.70 2.69 3.25
CA LYS A 193 19.76 3.91 2.41
C LYS A 193 18.69 4.93 2.75
N GLY A 194 17.58 4.51 3.30
CA GLY A 194 16.49 5.43 3.63
C GLY A 194 15.51 4.83 4.62
N VAL A 195 14.75 5.71 5.25
CA VAL A 195 13.64 5.36 6.15
C VAL A 195 12.41 6.10 5.68
N PHE A 196 11.30 5.39 5.52
CA PHE A 196 10.02 6.00 5.21
C PHE A 196 9.10 6.02 6.43
N ALA A 197 8.21 7.02 6.47
CA ALA A 197 7.16 7.15 7.48
C ALA A 197 5.85 7.55 6.78
N ILE A 198 4.91 6.61 6.68
CA ILE A 198 3.63 6.77 5.97
C ILE A 198 2.49 6.51 6.92
N GLN A 199 2.46 5.30 7.50
CA GLN A 199 1.45 4.81 8.40
C GLN A 199 2.01 3.61 9.16
N GLN A 200 1.61 3.45 10.42
CA GLN A 200 2.12 2.43 11.34
C GLN A 200 2.12 1.02 10.75
N GLU A 201 1.07 0.66 9.98
CA GLU A 201 0.97 -0.65 9.34
C GLU A 201 2.12 -0.91 8.35
N PHE A 202 2.47 0.08 7.53
CA PHE A 202 3.59 -0.05 6.58
C PHE A 202 4.93 0.14 7.26
N ASP A 203 5.00 1.10 8.16
CA ASP A 203 6.23 1.50 8.84
C ASP A 203 6.79 0.40 9.74
N ASN A 204 5.91 -0.45 10.31
CA ASN A 204 6.30 -1.54 11.20
C ASN A 204 6.59 -2.86 10.46
N ASN A 205 6.11 -3.01 9.21
CA ASN A 205 6.11 -4.31 8.56
C ASN A 205 6.91 -4.38 7.26
N TYR A 206 7.23 -3.25 6.61
CA TYR A 206 7.81 -3.29 5.27
C TYR A 206 9.24 -2.80 5.20
N ALA A 207 10.00 -3.45 4.32
CA ALA A 207 11.30 -3.00 3.84
C ALA A 207 11.35 -3.14 2.31
N LEU A 208 11.92 -2.15 1.62
CA LEU A 208 12.04 -2.09 0.17
C LEU A 208 13.48 -2.27 -0.24
N THR A 209 13.72 -3.03 -1.31
CA THR A 209 15.06 -3.24 -1.87
C THR A 209 15.00 -3.53 -3.37
N ASN A 210 16.12 -3.85 -3.98
CA ASN A 210 16.19 -4.22 -5.40
C ASN A 210 15.49 -5.55 -5.67
N ILE A 211 14.69 -5.61 -6.75
CA ILE A 211 13.93 -6.80 -7.12
C ILE A 211 14.83 -7.98 -7.48
N ASP A 212 15.92 -7.73 -8.22
CA ASP A 212 16.81 -8.80 -8.68
C ASP A 212 17.55 -9.42 -7.50
N PHE A 213 17.92 -8.61 -6.49
CA PHE A 213 18.45 -9.12 -5.22
C PHE A 213 17.48 -10.08 -4.55
N VAL A 214 16.21 -9.69 -4.38
CA VAL A 214 15.19 -10.55 -3.75
C VAL A 214 14.97 -11.82 -4.56
N LYS A 215 14.88 -11.72 -5.90
CA LYS A 215 14.73 -12.88 -6.78
C LYS A 215 15.89 -13.86 -6.67
N GLN A 216 17.13 -13.35 -6.60
CA GLN A 216 18.32 -14.19 -6.38
C GLN A 216 18.25 -14.92 -5.04
N GLN A 217 17.94 -14.21 -3.96
CA GLN A 217 17.83 -14.80 -2.62
C GLN A 217 16.73 -15.86 -2.54
N MET A 218 15.59 -15.62 -3.16
CA MET A 218 14.45 -16.56 -3.18
C MET A 218 14.58 -17.66 -4.24
N ASN A 219 15.62 -17.65 -5.05
CA ASN A 219 15.84 -18.56 -6.16
C ASN A 219 14.68 -18.56 -7.19
N PHE A 220 14.14 -17.37 -7.50
CA PHE A 220 13.09 -17.18 -8.51
C PHE A 220 13.65 -17.36 -9.93
N LYS A 221 12.79 -17.80 -10.84
CA LYS A 221 13.10 -17.77 -12.28
C LYS A 221 13.15 -16.33 -12.80
N ALA A 222 13.76 -16.13 -13.95
CA ALA A 222 13.91 -14.79 -14.55
C ALA A 222 12.56 -14.09 -14.82
N ASP A 223 11.55 -14.85 -15.22
CA ASP A 223 10.19 -14.38 -15.54
C ASP A 223 9.19 -14.57 -14.39
N GLU A 224 9.67 -14.85 -13.18
CA GLU A 224 8.84 -15.10 -12.01
C GLU A 224 8.73 -13.87 -11.10
N PHE A 225 7.50 -13.55 -10.67
CA PHE A 225 7.17 -12.38 -9.87
C PHE A 225 6.08 -12.72 -8.84
N SER A 226 6.05 -11.97 -7.73
CA SER A 226 5.00 -12.09 -6.72
C SER A 226 3.78 -11.22 -7.04
N ALA A 227 4.01 -10.05 -7.65
CA ALA A 227 2.94 -9.13 -8.03
C ALA A 227 3.39 -8.19 -9.16
N ILE A 228 2.40 -7.52 -9.76
CA ILE A 228 2.59 -6.35 -10.61
C ILE A 228 1.79 -5.21 -10.00
N GLU A 229 2.41 -4.09 -9.80
CA GLU A 229 1.75 -2.86 -9.36
C GLU A 229 1.66 -1.87 -10.51
N ILE A 230 0.45 -1.38 -10.79
CA ILE A 230 0.16 -0.56 -11.96
C ILE A 230 -0.43 0.77 -11.49
N LYS A 231 0.13 1.87 -11.99
CA LYS A 231 -0.41 3.21 -11.87
C LYS A 231 -1.22 3.53 -13.11
N LEU A 232 -2.46 3.94 -12.91
CA LEU A 232 -3.36 4.32 -13.99
C LEU A 232 -3.20 5.80 -14.35
N LYS A 233 -3.55 6.16 -15.57
CA LYS A 233 -3.67 7.56 -15.96
C LYS A 233 -4.92 8.19 -15.34
N THR A 234 -4.83 9.46 -14.99
CA THR A 234 -5.94 10.22 -14.41
C THR A 234 -7.19 10.11 -15.27
N GLY A 235 -8.33 9.84 -14.62
CA GLY A 235 -9.63 9.70 -15.31
C GLY A 235 -9.93 8.27 -15.81
N THR A 236 -9.05 7.31 -15.62
CA THR A 236 -9.32 5.91 -15.96
C THR A 236 -10.23 5.28 -14.90
N LYS A 237 -11.28 4.59 -15.34
CA LYS A 237 -12.13 3.82 -14.44
C LYS A 237 -11.45 2.51 -14.06
N GLU A 238 -11.26 2.30 -12.76
CA GLU A 238 -10.55 1.12 -12.23
C GLU A 238 -11.17 -0.21 -12.69
N ASN A 239 -12.50 -0.31 -12.74
CA ASN A 239 -13.19 -1.55 -13.14
C ASN A 239 -12.92 -1.91 -14.60
N GLU A 240 -12.95 -0.93 -15.52
CA GLU A 240 -12.63 -1.16 -16.93
C GLU A 240 -11.15 -1.55 -17.12
N ALA A 241 -10.26 -0.96 -16.33
CA ALA A 241 -8.84 -1.33 -16.34
C ALA A 241 -8.63 -2.76 -15.84
N LYS A 242 -9.31 -3.17 -14.76
CA LYS A 242 -9.23 -4.53 -14.20
C LYS A 242 -9.69 -5.58 -15.21
N GLU A 243 -10.84 -5.39 -15.86
CA GLU A 243 -11.35 -6.33 -16.88
C GLU A 243 -10.37 -6.52 -18.06
N LYS A 244 -9.81 -5.43 -18.58
CA LYS A 244 -8.83 -5.49 -19.67
C LYS A 244 -7.54 -6.18 -19.25
N LEU A 245 -7.06 -5.92 -18.03
CA LEU A 245 -5.88 -6.58 -17.48
C LEU A 245 -6.12 -8.08 -17.27
N GLN A 246 -7.30 -8.48 -16.78
CA GLN A 246 -7.67 -9.89 -16.64
C GLN A 246 -7.71 -10.61 -17.99
N ASN A 247 -8.23 -9.97 -19.03
CA ASN A 247 -8.27 -10.56 -20.38
C ASN A 247 -6.87 -10.82 -20.96
N ILE A 248 -5.89 -9.96 -20.66
CA ILE A 248 -4.49 -10.13 -21.13
C ILE A 248 -3.76 -11.19 -20.31
N LEU A 249 -3.96 -11.19 -19.00
CA LEU A 249 -3.24 -12.10 -18.11
C LEU A 249 -3.85 -13.49 -18.11
N GLY A 250 -5.15 -13.60 -18.37
CA GLY A 250 -5.91 -14.84 -18.24
C GLY A 250 -6.13 -15.21 -16.77
N ASN A 251 -6.80 -16.33 -16.53
CA ASN A 251 -6.97 -16.91 -15.18
C ASN A 251 -5.69 -17.69 -14.78
N SER A 252 -4.56 -17.00 -14.69
CA SER A 252 -3.25 -17.61 -14.34
C SER A 252 -3.07 -17.70 -12.84
#